data_b2739fe9cb4beffc48e26f1160addb19
#
_entry.id   b2739fe9cb4beffc48e26f1160addb19
#
_cell.length_a   1.000
_cell.length_b   1.000
_cell.length_c   1.000
_cell.angle_alpha   90.00
_cell.angle_beta   90.00
_cell.angle_gamma   90.00
#
_symmetry.space_group_name_H-M   'P 1'
#
loop_
_entity.id
_entity.type
_entity.pdbx_description
1 polymer ?
#
loop_
_entity_poly.entity_id
_entity_poly.type
_entity_poly.pdbx_seq_one_letter_code
_entity_poly.pdbx_strand_id
1 'polypeptide(L)'
;YIKRISNLLIMAKSRKMLNAFELENSIRELAEYISVYGISCSFFSNVSGEISAEKTIALFKFIGIFIRRIMNCTDALLFNLKVNERFIDLKINCDCKNEMKIPDDLLDDITKLGGNVTTEYDADTLFVFVRMQIGGDDI
;
A
#
# COMPACT_ATOMS: atom_id res chain seq x y z
N TYR A 1 9.71 -4.38 9.72
CA TYR A 1 9.36 -3.45 8.65
C TYR A 1 10.57 -3.05 7.80
N ILE A 2 11.62 -2.55 8.43
CA ILE A 2 12.86 -2.16 7.72
C ILE A 2 13.48 -3.36 7.00
N LYS A 3 13.49 -4.52 7.67
CA LYS A 3 14.01 -5.76 7.10
C LYS A 3 13.22 -6.18 5.87
N ARG A 4 11.90 -6.00 5.87
CA ARG A 4 11.05 -6.34 4.74
C ARG A 4 11.31 -5.43 3.54
N ILE A 5 11.48 -4.13 3.77
CA ILE A 5 11.86 -3.19 2.70
C ILE A 5 13.18 -3.59 2.08
N SER A 6 14.18 -3.93 2.91
CA SER A 6 15.50 -4.37 2.43
C SER A 6 15.39 -5.61 1.55
N ASN A 7 14.56 -6.59 1.96
CA ASN A 7 14.33 -7.80 1.18
C ASN A 7 13.68 -7.49 -0.16
N LEU A 8 12.67 -6.61 -0.19
CA LEU A 8 12.03 -6.20 -1.43
C LEU A 8 13.02 -5.51 -2.37
N LEU A 9 13.88 -4.65 -1.85
CA LEU A 9 14.89 -3.97 -2.65
C LEU A 9 15.92 -4.96 -3.24
N ILE A 10 16.32 -5.96 -2.48
CA ILE A 10 17.23 -7.01 -2.96
C ILE A 10 16.55 -7.81 -4.08
N MET A 11 15.30 -8.20 -3.89
CA MET A 11 14.54 -8.93 -4.90
C MET A 11 14.35 -8.10 -6.18
N ALA A 12 14.08 -6.80 -6.03
CA ALA A 12 13.89 -5.90 -7.15
C ALA A 12 15.16 -5.73 -7.99
N LYS A 13 16.33 -5.75 -7.36
CA LYS A 13 17.62 -5.67 -8.09
C LYS A 13 17.88 -6.90 -8.94
N SER A 14 17.39 -8.05 -8.52
CA SER A 14 17.62 -9.32 -9.22
C SER A 14 16.50 -9.71 -10.17
N ARG A 15 15.31 -9.09 -10.05
CA ARG A 15 14.13 -9.43 -10.83
C ARG A 15 13.35 -8.19 -11.22
N LYS A 16 12.89 -8.14 -12.47
CA LYS A 16 12.03 -7.06 -12.96
C LYS A 16 10.58 -7.25 -12.52
N MET A 17 10.19 -8.51 -12.30
CA MET A 17 8.83 -8.87 -11.89
C MET A 17 8.88 -9.64 -10.58
N LEU A 18 7.94 -9.39 -9.72
CA LEU A 18 7.76 -10.08 -8.45
C LEU A 18 6.39 -10.75 -8.43
N ASN A 19 6.32 -11.88 -7.75
CA ASN A 19 5.03 -12.52 -7.51
C ASN A 19 4.19 -11.62 -6.60
N ALA A 20 2.91 -11.49 -6.90
CA ALA A 20 2.00 -10.65 -6.11
C ALA A 20 1.94 -11.07 -4.63
N PHE A 21 2.24 -12.33 -4.32
CA PHE A 21 2.31 -12.81 -2.93
C PHE A 21 3.41 -12.12 -2.13
N GLU A 22 4.45 -11.62 -2.77
CA GLU A 22 5.51 -10.87 -2.06
C GLU A 22 4.95 -9.58 -1.48
N LEU A 23 4.13 -8.87 -2.26
CA LEU A 23 3.47 -7.66 -1.77
C LEU A 23 2.46 -8.01 -0.68
N GLU A 24 1.66 -9.05 -0.89
CA GLU A 24 0.69 -9.52 0.09
C GLU A 24 1.35 -9.83 1.44
N ASN A 25 2.43 -10.61 1.41
CA ASN A 25 3.15 -10.98 2.62
C ASN A 25 3.76 -9.77 3.32
N SER A 26 4.26 -8.82 2.55
CA SER A 26 4.85 -7.60 3.10
C SER A 26 3.83 -6.76 3.84
N ILE A 27 2.63 -6.62 3.28
CA ILE A 27 1.55 -5.87 3.93
C ILE A 27 1.03 -6.63 5.16
N ARG A 28 0.92 -7.95 5.06
CA ARG A 28 0.48 -8.77 6.20
C ARG A 28 1.44 -8.63 7.39
N GLU A 29 2.74 -8.67 7.14
CA GLU A 29 3.73 -8.48 8.20
C GLU A 29 3.67 -7.08 8.79
N LEU A 30 3.45 -6.07 7.95
CA LEU A 30 3.27 -4.70 8.43
C LEU A 30 2.03 -4.59 9.32
N ALA A 31 0.93 -5.21 8.95
CA ALA A 31 -0.30 -5.22 9.74
C ALA A 31 -0.06 -5.86 11.12
N GLU A 32 0.67 -6.97 11.16
CA GLU A 32 1.03 -7.63 12.42
C GLU A 32 1.91 -6.72 13.28
N TYR A 33 2.87 -6.05 12.66
CA TYR A 33 3.74 -5.10 13.35
C TYR A 33 2.96 -3.95 13.96
N ILE A 34 2.03 -3.37 13.21
CA ILE A 34 1.17 -2.28 13.67
C ILE A 34 0.33 -2.71 14.86
N SER A 35 -0.18 -3.93 14.84
CA SER A 35 -1.01 -4.47 15.92
C SER A 35 -0.27 -4.53 17.25
N VAL A 36 1.05 -4.70 17.24
CA VAL A 36 1.87 -4.71 18.46
C VAL A 36 1.80 -3.37 19.18
N TYR A 37 1.57 -2.28 18.46
CA TYR A 37 1.47 -0.94 19.05
C TYR A 37 0.07 -0.58 19.55
N GLY A 38 -0.82 -1.56 19.62
CA GLY A 38 -2.15 -1.35 20.17
C GLY A 38 -3.18 -0.82 19.17
N ILE A 39 -2.81 -0.74 17.89
CA ILE A 39 -3.73 -0.33 16.83
C ILE A 39 -4.39 -1.59 16.27
N SER A 40 -5.73 -1.62 16.26
CA SER A 40 -6.46 -2.72 15.64
C SER A 40 -6.24 -2.68 14.12
N CYS A 41 -5.59 -3.70 13.59
CA CYS A 41 -5.26 -3.73 12.17
C CYS A 41 -5.75 -5.03 11.53
N SER A 42 -6.57 -4.89 10.49
CA SER A 42 -7.10 -6.01 9.73
C SER A 42 -6.57 -5.96 8.30
N PHE A 43 -6.30 -7.12 7.73
CA PHE A 43 -5.80 -7.22 6.36
C PHE A 43 -6.58 -8.28 5.60
N PHE A 44 -7.17 -7.87 4.48
CA PHE A 44 -7.87 -8.75 3.55
C PHE A 44 -7.19 -8.67 2.19
N SER A 45 -7.04 -9.80 1.53
CA SER A 45 -6.36 -9.84 0.24
C SER A 45 -6.95 -10.87 -0.70
N ASN A 46 -6.85 -10.57 -1.98
CA ASN A 46 -7.14 -11.50 -3.07
C ASN A 46 -6.17 -11.16 -4.19
N VAL A 47 -5.09 -11.91 -4.29
CA VAL A 47 -4.00 -11.58 -5.20
C VAL A 47 -3.66 -12.74 -6.11
N SER A 48 -3.24 -12.43 -7.33
CA SER A 48 -2.74 -13.39 -8.29
C SER A 48 -1.78 -12.69 -9.25
N GLY A 49 -0.90 -13.48 -9.89
CA GLY A 49 -0.02 -13.01 -10.93
C GLY A 49 1.25 -12.36 -10.44
N GLU A 50 1.83 -11.56 -11.31
CA GLU A 50 3.10 -10.88 -11.07
C GLU A 50 2.94 -9.37 -11.20
N ILE A 51 3.76 -8.64 -10.46
CA ILE A 51 3.78 -7.18 -10.46
C ILE A 51 5.20 -6.73 -10.77
N SER A 52 5.38 -5.62 -11.49
CA SER A 52 6.72 -5.08 -11.68
C SER A 52 7.32 -4.73 -10.31
N ALA A 53 8.61 -4.98 -10.17
CA ALA A 53 9.34 -4.65 -8.95
C ALA A 53 9.20 -3.17 -8.61
N GLU A 54 9.23 -2.32 -9.62
CA GLU A 54 9.12 -0.88 -9.47
C GLU A 54 7.80 -0.46 -8.84
N LYS A 55 6.69 -1.02 -9.31
CA LYS A 55 5.36 -0.74 -8.76
C LYS A 55 5.21 -1.28 -7.34
N THR A 56 5.76 -2.47 -7.09
CA THR A 56 5.74 -3.07 -5.75
C THR A 56 6.45 -2.19 -4.73
N ILE A 57 7.64 -1.71 -5.08
CA ILE A 57 8.42 -0.84 -4.20
C ILE A 57 7.70 0.48 -3.96
N ALA A 58 7.18 1.10 -5.02
CA ALA A 58 6.49 2.38 -4.89
C ALA A 58 5.27 2.26 -3.97
N LEU A 59 4.49 1.20 -4.14
CA LEU A 59 3.32 0.98 -3.32
C LEU A 59 3.69 0.73 -1.86
N PHE A 60 4.72 -0.08 -1.62
CA PHE A 60 5.15 -0.38 -0.26
C PHE A 60 5.73 0.86 0.44
N LYS A 61 6.46 1.70 -0.28
CA LYS A 61 6.93 2.98 0.24
C LYS A 61 5.77 3.91 0.59
N PHE A 62 4.77 3.97 -0.28
CA PHE A 62 3.56 4.75 -0.03
C PHE A 62 2.91 4.33 1.29
N ILE A 63 2.70 3.03 1.46
CA ILE A 63 2.09 2.49 2.67
C ILE A 63 2.93 2.86 3.90
N GLY A 64 4.25 2.68 3.83
CA GLY A 64 5.14 2.96 4.95
C GLY A 64 5.09 4.41 5.40
N ILE A 65 5.13 5.35 4.47
CA ILE A 65 5.07 6.78 4.80
C ILE A 65 3.69 7.15 5.33
N PHE A 66 2.63 6.62 4.72
CA PHE A 66 1.26 6.84 5.16
C PHE A 66 1.08 6.37 6.62
N ILE A 67 1.52 5.16 6.93
CA ILE A 67 1.40 4.59 8.28
C ILE A 67 2.11 5.45 9.32
N ARG A 68 3.31 5.92 9.03
CA ARG A 68 4.04 6.80 9.96
C ARG A 68 3.24 8.04 10.33
N ARG A 69 2.49 8.59 9.38
CA ARG A 69 1.73 9.81 9.62
C ARG A 69 0.47 9.59 10.44
N ILE A 70 -0.13 8.40 10.34
CA ILE A 70 -1.41 8.14 10.98
C ILE A 70 -1.30 7.37 12.30
N MET A 71 -0.15 6.77 12.62
CA MET A 71 0.00 5.92 13.80
C MET A 71 -0.36 6.63 15.11
N ASN A 72 -0.16 7.93 15.17
CA ASN A 72 -0.44 8.69 16.39
C ASN A 72 -1.89 9.20 16.48
N CYS A 73 -2.67 9.03 15.42
CA CYS A 73 -4.04 9.56 15.38
C CYS A 73 -5.09 8.53 15.00
N THR A 74 -4.71 7.27 14.85
CA THR A 74 -5.65 6.20 14.50
C THR A 74 -5.61 5.10 15.55
N ASP A 75 -6.77 4.49 15.81
CA ASP A 75 -6.90 3.32 16.68
C ASP A 75 -7.22 2.06 15.87
N ALA A 76 -7.64 2.22 14.64
CA ALA A 76 -8.06 1.10 13.80
C ALA A 76 -7.72 1.34 12.33
N LEU A 77 -7.16 0.32 11.71
CA LEU A 77 -6.77 0.30 10.30
C LEU A 77 -7.33 -0.93 9.62
N LEU A 78 -7.76 -0.75 8.39
CA LEU A 78 -8.17 -1.86 7.53
C LEU A 78 -7.44 -1.72 6.20
N PHE A 79 -6.72 -2.77 5.81
CA PHE A 79 -6.12 -2.88 4.48
C PHE A 79 -6.89 -3.89 3.66
N ASN A 80 -7.15 -3.57 2.40
CA ASN A 80 -7.73 -4.50 1.46
C ASN A 80 -6.94 -4.42 0.15
N LEU A 81 -6.27 -5.51 -0.20
CA LEU A 81 -5.41 -5.58 -1.38
C LEU A 81 -6.02 -6.54 -2.39
N LYS A 82 -6.20 -6.06 -3.62
CA LYS A 82 -6.59 -6.90 -4.74
C LYS A 82 -5.60 -6.73 -5.87
N VAL A 83 -5.12 -7.84 -6.40
CA VAL A 83 -4.24 -7.85 -7.57
C VAL A 83 -4.77 -8.85 -8.57
N ASN A 84 -5.01 -8.39 -9.78
CA ASN A 84 -5.41 -9.24 -10.89
C ASN A 84 -4.51 -8.93 -12.10
N GLU A 85 -4.88 -9.41 -13.27
CA GLU A 85 -4.09 -9.21 -14.49
C GLU A 85 -4.00 -7.76 -14.94
N ARG A 86 -4.92 -6.90 -14.50
CA ARG A 86 -5.04 -5.52 -14.98
C ARG A 86 -4.65 -4.48 -13.94
N PHE A 87 -4.97 -4.72 -12.68
CA PHE A 87 -4.85 -3.69 -11.65
C PHE A 87 -4.28 -4.22 -10.35
N ILE A 88 -3.59 -3.31 -9.66
CA ILE A 88 -3.34 -3.41 -8.22
C ILE A 88 -4.28 -2.42 -7.58
N ASP A 89 -5.15 -2.89 -6.69
CA ASP A 89 -6.07 -2.05 -5.92
C ASP A 89 -5.76 -2.18 -4.44
N LEU A 90 -5.44 -1.08 -3.80
CA LEU A 90 -5.23 -1.03 -2.36
C LEU A 90 -6.21 -0.04 -1.76
N LYS A 91 -6.99 -0.51 -0.79
CA LYS A 91 -7.86 0.34 0.00
C LYS A 91 -7.35 0.36 1.43
N ILE A 92 -7.24 1.55 1.99
CA ILE A 92 -6.87 1.73 3.40
C ILE A 92 -7.97 2.55 4.05
N ASN A 93 -8.58 2.00 5.09
CA ASN A 93 -9.55 2.72 5.90
C ASN A 93 -8.96 2.90 7.29
N CYS A 94 -9.00 4.10 7.82
CA CYS A 94 -8.53 4.34 9.17
C CYS A 94 -9.43 5.36 9.87
N ASP A 95 -9.64 5.15 11.17
CA ASP A 95 -10.32 6.15 11.97
C ASP A 95 -9.35 7.31 12.22
N CYS A 96 -9.85 8.53 12.08
CA CYS A 96 -9.03 9.72 12.21
C CYS A 96 -9.94 10.89 12.56
N LYS A 97 -9.71 11.55 13.70
CA LYS A 97 -10.57 12.63 14.16
C LYS A 97 -10.48 13.88 13.30
N ASN A 98 -9.36 14.06 12.62
CA ASN A 98 -9.13 15.20 11.74
C ASN A 98 -8.74 14.70 10.36
N GLU A 99 -9.23 15.37 9.33
CA GLU A 99 -8.86 15.06 7.97
C GLU A 99 -7.35 15.20 7.79
N MET A 100 -6.73 14.16 7.24
CA MET A 100 -5.31 14.18 6.93
C MET A 100 -5.12 14.27 5.42
N LYS A 101 -4.29 15.22 5.01
CA LYS A 101 -3.97 15.38 3.59
C LYS A 101 -2.71 14.60 3.26
N ILE A 102 -2.76 13.86 2.15
CA ILE A 102 -1.59 13.12 1.67
C ILE A 102 -0.66 14.10 0.93
N PRO A 103 0.65 14.12 1.26
CA PRO A 103 1.59 15.00 0.58
C PRO A 103 1.69 14.74 -0.93
N ASP A 104 1.87 15.81 -1.69
CA ASP A 104 1.94 15.73 -3.15
C ASP A 104 3.12 14.88 -3.64
N ASP A 105 4.26 14.94 -2.98
CA ASP A 105 5.44 14.14 -3.36
C ASP A 105 5.15 12.64 -3.25
N LEU A 106 4.36 12.24 -2.27
CA LEU A 106 3.95 10.86 -2.09
C LEU A 106 3.00 10.40 -3.20
N LEU A 107 2.13 11.30 -3.65
CA LEU A 107 1.22 11.03 -4.76
C LEU A 107 1.98 10.93 -6.08
N ASP A 108 3.02 11.72 -6.26
CA ASP A 108 3.79 11.79 -7.50
C ASP A 108 4.43 10.45 -7.86
N ASP A 109 4.97 9.73 -6.89
CA ASP A 109 5.61 8.43 -7.14
C ASP A 109 4.63 7.43 -7.71
N ILE A 110 3.41 7.43 -7.19
CA ILE A 110 2.35 6.55 -7.69
C ILE A 110 1.89 7.00 -9.09
N THR A 111 1.71 8.30 -9.27
CA THR A 111 1.25 8.86 -10.55
C THR A 111 2.24 8.59 -11.68
N LYS A 112 3.54 8.70 -11.42
CA LYS A 112 4.59 8.42 -12.41
C LYS A 112 4.56 7.00 -12.94
N LEU A 113 4.03 6.06 -12.17
CA LEU A 113 3.94 4.66 -12.55
C LEU A 113 2.55 4.29 -13.08
N GLY A 114 1.78 5.27 -13.51
CA GLY A 114 0.46 5.04 -14.08
C GLY A 114 -0.62 4.79 -13.03
N GLY A 115 -0.35 5.14 -11.78
CA GLY A 115 -1.29 4.94 -10.69
C GLY A 115 -2.11 6.18 -10.37
N ASN A 116 -3.10 5.98 -9.53
CA ASN A 116 -4.03 7.00 -9.10
C ASN A 116 -4.35 6.81 -7.62
N VAL A 117 -4.37 7.90 -6.87
CA VAL A 117 -4.70 7.88 -5.45
C VAL A 117 -5.90 8.81 -5.22
N THR A 118 -6.94 8.28 -4.62
CA THR A 118 -8.10 9.08 -4.23
C THR A 118 -8.31 8.96 -2.73
N THR A 119 -8.78 10.04 -2.12
CA THR A 119 -9.07 10.07 -0.68
C THR A 119 -10.45 10.61 -0.46
N GLU A 120 -11.10 10.10 0.57
CA GLU A 120 -12.40 10.56 1.03
C GLU A 120 -12.38 10.56 2.54
N TYR A 121 -12.94 11.59 3.16
CA TYR A 121 -13.04 11.69 4.60
C TYR A 121 -14.50 11.89 5.00
N ASP A 122 -15.02 10.99 5.81
CA ASP A 122 -16.42 11.02 6.23
C ASP A 122 -16.58 10.36 7.59
N ALA A 123 -17.32 11.00 8.47
CA ALA A 123 -17.66 10.47 9.80
C ALA A 123 -16.43 9.96 10.57
N ASP A 124 -15.39 10.79 10.63
CA ASP A 124 -14.13 10.49 11.31
C ASP A 124 -13.39 9.26 10.75
N THR A 125 -13.67 8.91 9.50
CA THR A 125 -12.97 7.85 8.80
C THR A 125 -12.31 8.41 7.55
N LEU A 126 -11.03 8.11 7.40
CA LEU A 126 -10.28 8.41 6.17
C LEU A 126 -10.24 7.18 5.30
N PHE A 127 -10.67 7.33 4.06
CA PHE A 127 -10.62 6.29 3.04
C PHE A 127 -9.57 6.66 2.02
N VAL A 128 -8.60 5.79 1.81
CA VAL A 128 -7.56 5.96 0.79
C VAL A 128 -7.69 4.82 -0.20
N PHE A 129 -7.75 5.16 -1.48
CA PHE A 129 -7.83 4.17 -2.55
C PHE A 129 -6.71 4.41 -3.55
N VAL A 130 -5.87 3.40 -3.73
CA VAL A 130 -4.77 3.42 -4.69
C VAL A 130 -5.04 2.39 -5.77
N ARG A 131 -4.99 2.81 -7.02
CA ARG A 131 -5.10 1.90 -8.16
C ARG A 131 -3.92 2.12 -9.08
N MET A 132 -3.26 1.03 -9.45
CA MET A 132 -2.17 1.04 -10.42
C MET A 132 -2.49 0.05 -11.53
N GLN A 133 -2.31 0.47 -12.77
CA GLN A 133 -2.52 -0.40 -13.91
C GLN A 133 -1.32 -1.33 -14.08
N ILE A 134 -1.57 -2.61 -14.31
CA ILE A 134 -0.52 -3.62 -14.54
C ILE A 134 -0.42 -3.95 -16.03
N GLY A 135 -1.55 -4.26 -16.65
CA GLY A 135 -1.61 -4.63 -18.04
C GLY A 135 -1.83 -3.44 -18.95
N GLY A 136 -1.36 -3.51 -20.18
CA GLY A 136 -1.58 -2.47 -21.16
C GLY A 136 -0.55 -1.35 -21.15
N ASP A 137 0.29 -1.26 -20.15
CA ASP A 137 1.35 -0.25 -20.06
C ASP A 137 2.46 -0.48 -21.07
N ASP A 138 2.59 -1.70 -21.55
CA ASP A 138 3.67 -2.12 -22.45
C ASP A 138 3.29 -2.04 -23.92
N ILE A 139 2.18 -1.41 -24.21
CA ILE A 139 1.69 -1.30 -25.59
C ILE A 139 2.09 0.02 -26.19
#